data_57ac46ebabbcf1335bdc2c1db43390af
#
_entry.id   57ac46ebabbcf1335bdc2c1db43390af
#
_cell.length_a   1.000
_cell.length_b   1.000
_cell.length_c   1.000
_cell.angle_alpha   90.00
_cell.angle_beta   90.00
_cell.angle_gamma   90.00
#
_symmetry.space_group_name_H-M   'P 1'
#
loop_
_entity.id
_entity.type
_entity.pdbx_description
1 polymer ?
#
loop_
_entity_poly.entity_id
_entity_poly.type
_entity_poly.pdbx_seq_one_letter_code
_entity_poly.pdbx_strand_id
1 'polypeptide(L)'
;LLSCLFAAACSDSGSEEPAIEVRAEVSATITTVATVTWTTPEPGTGHVEFGTTKELGLTTPVTETAEREHSQLLLGLTADTLYYYRVITESGDTSELKSIRTGYLPPGMPAIQVVGSGHDQFVATTLLGANASVLVLNPQGQIVWYLKDESGLQLFRTRLARDGTSFLYNVARATGEPSPDSELVRVSLDGSEKSSVVVPYLAHDFVELPDGTLAALVVKFEDAGGVQIKSNAIVEVTPDGVITEVWSALDCFDPAIHMSSEPEQGWTLGNAVDYDETDDVYYFGSRGLSSIARIPRGTRTCEWVLGSTGNTIDFAPGSATFLHQHQFHVFGDRVLVHDNDGTMARESRVLEYQLDLAAGTATEVWSFTSTPPVYAPVLGEALRLDDGDTFIDWSYAGQLERVSATGETTWKVNTSVGGALGYATLFESFY
;
A
#
# COMPACT_ATOMS: atom_id res chain seq x y z
N LEU A 1 54.84 -71.59 24.54
CA LEU A 1 54.76 -70.09 24.60
C LEU A 1 53.69 -69.63 23.64
N LEU A 2 52.51 -69.33 24.18
CA LEU A 2 51.33 -68.83 23.49
C LEU A 2 51.32 -67.32 23.63
N SER A 3 51.43 -66.56 22.51
CA SER A 3 51.29 -65.11 22.46
C SER A 3 49.81 -64.81 22.11
N CYS A 4 49.09 -64.20 23.07
CA CYS A 4 47.78 -63.60 22.83
C CYS A 4 47.99 -62.17 22.26
N LEU A 5 47.57 -61.94 21.04
CA LEU A 5 47.37 -60.61 20.50
C LEU A 5 45.98 -60.12 20.96
N PHE A 6 45.96 -59.02 21.74
CA PHE A 6 44.78 -58.23 21.98
C PHE A 6 44.61 -57.25 20.82
N ALA A 7 43.56 -57.42 20.05
CA ALA A 7 43.10 -56.37 19.12
C ALA A 7 42.23 -55.39 19.92
N ALA A 8 42.69 -54.14 20.03
CA ALA A 8 41.87 -53.06 20.54
C ALA A 8 40.92 -52.61 19.41
N ALA A 9 39.64 -52.84 19.61
CA ALA A 9 38.60 -52.22 18.78
C ALA A 9 38.46 -50.73 19.21
N CYS A 10 38.92 -49.81 18.37
CA CYS A 10 38.52 -48.42 18.44
C CYS A 10 37.03 -48.35 18.08
N SER A 11 36.20 -48.15 19.07
CA SER A 11 34.82 -47.67 18.83
C SER A 11 34.90 -46.20 18.43
N ASP A 12 34.74 -45.96 17.17
CA ASP A 12 34.50 -44.62 16.64
C ASP A 12 33.09 -44.16 17.13
N SER A 13 33.06 -43.48 18.27
CA SER A 13 31.87 -42.78 18.71
C SER A 13 31.79 -41.49 17.92
N GLY A 14 31.29 -41.62 16.67
CA GLY A 14 30.83 -40.46 15.93
C GLY A 14 29.78 -39.76 16.77
N SER A 15 30.11 -38.65 17.39
CA SER A 15 29.12 -37.71 17.91
C SER A 15 28.34 -37.23 16.70
N GLU A 16 27.13 -37.77 16.48
CA GLU A 16 26.18 -37.10 15.59
C GLU A 16 26.04 -35.69 16.13
N GLU A 17 26.51 -34.71 15.36
CA GLU A 17 26.21 -33.30 15.67
C GLU A 17 24.69 -33.19 15.77
N PRO A 18 24.17 -32.49 16.79
CA PRO A 18 22.74 -32.35 16.95
C PRO A 18 22.16 -31.69 15.72
N ALA A 19 21.30 -32.41 15.03
CA ALA A 19 20.64 -31.93 13.81
C ALA A 19 19.80 -30.69 14.15
N ILE A 20 19.82 -29.66 13.27
CA ILE A 20 18.99 -28.47 13.41
C ILE A 20 17.52 -28.94 13.40
N GLU A 21 16.83 -28.73 14.54
CA GLU A 21 15.43 -29.05 14.65
C GLU A 21 14.61 -27.91 14.03
N VAL A 22 13.90 -28.17 12.93
CA VAL A 22 13.13 -27.16 12.20
C VAL A 22 11.67 -27.58 12.08
N ARG A 23 10.75 -26.60 12.24
CA ARG A 23 9.30 -26.76 12.07
C ARG A 23 8.76 -25.59 11.27
N ALA A 24 7.64 -25.79 10.58
CA ALA A 24 6.89 -24.72 9.95
C ALA A 24 5.41 -24.88 10.25
N GLU A 25 4.75 -23.75 10.42
CA GLU A 25 3.30 -23.67 10.67
C GLU A 25 2.69 -22.56 9.80
N VAL A 26 1.54 -22.84 9.18
CA VAL A 26 0.79 -21.84 8.41
C VAL A 26 0.01 -20.97 9.38
N SER A 27 0.00 -19.65 9.14
CA SER A 27 -0.81 -18.72 9.95
C SER A 27 -2.28 -19.10 9.91
N ALA A 28 -2.91 -19.09 11.07
CA ALA A 28 -4.35 -19.34 11.20
C ALA A 28 -5.21 -18.21 10.61
N THR A 29 -4.67 -17.00 10.54
CA THR A 29 -5.36 -15.80 10.04
C THR A 29 -5.10 -15.60 8.55
N ILE A 30 -3.84 -15.71 8.12
CA ILE A 30 -3.41 -15.42 6.75
C ILE A 30 -2.78 -16.70 6.18
N THR A 31 -3.59 -17.56 5.60
CA THR A 31 -3.20 -18.91 5.19
C THR A 31 -2.16 -18.99 4.07
N THR A 32 -1.76 -17.85 3.52
CA THR A 32 -0.64 -17.68 2.59
C THR A 32 0.66 -17.25 3.27
N VAL A 33 0.71 -17.18 4.60
CA VAL A 33 1.90 -16.90 5.40
C VAL A 33 2.23 -18.13 6.24
N ALA A 34 3.51 -18.47 6.35
CA ALA A 34 3.98 -19.53 7.22
C ALA A 34 5.13 -19.03 8.12
N THR A 35 5.18 -19.53 9.33
CA THR A 35 6.28 -19.28 10.27
C THR A 35 7.19 -20.51 10.31
N VAL A 36 8.47 -20.32 10.09
CA VAL A 36 9.51 -21.34 10.28
C VAL A 36 10.24 -21.07 11.58
N THR A 37 10.26 -22.05 12.47
CA THR A 37 11.01 -21.99 13.73
C THR A 37 12.09 -23.05 13.73
N TRP A 38 13.26 -22.72 14.32
CA TRP A 38 14.35 -23.68 14.46
C TRP A 38 15.17 -23.41 15.72
N THR A 39 15.88 -24.44 16.18
CA THR A 39 16.83 -24.32 17.29
C THR A 39 18.21 -24.73 16.88
N THR A 40 19.22 -24.05 17.44
CA THR A 40 20.65 -24.33 17.25
C THR A 40 21.31 -24.67 18.61
N PRO A 41 22.34 -25.55 18.63
CA PRO A 41 23.05 -25.90 19.88
C PRO A 41 23.70 -24.72 20.55
N GLU A 42 24.28 -23.81 19.77
CA GLU A 42 24.90 -22.57 20.21
C GLU A 42 24.20 -21.36 19.62
N PRO A 43 24.23 -20.18 20.29
CA PRO A 43 23.70 -18.95 19.71
C PRO A 43 24.37 -18.66 18.37
N GLY A 44 23.58 -18.32 17.36
CA GLY A 44 24.06 -17.99 16.01
C GLY A 44 22.98 -17.27 15.22
N THR A 45 23.25 -16.96 13.98
CA THR A 45 22.28 -16.43 13.02
C THR A 45 21.95 -17.47 11.97
N GLY A 46 20.88 -17.24 11.21
CA GLY A 46 20.48 -18.14 10.12
C GLY A 46 19.39 -17.55 9.26
N HIS A 47 19.06 -18.24 8.19
CA HIS A 47 17.99 -17.85 7.27
C HIS A 47 17.29 -19.09 6.73
N VAL A 48 16.16 -18.91 6.09
CA VAL A 48 15.38 -19.98 5.46
C VAL A 48 15.50 -19.84 3.95
N GLU A 49 15.92 -20.89 3.28
CA GLU A 49 15.73 -21.05 1.84
C GLU A 49 14.41 -21.79 1.57
N PHE A 50 13.64 -21.34 0.60
CA PHE A 50 12.36 -21.94 0.26
C PHE A 50 12.00 -21.79 -1.22
N GLY A 51 10.97 -22.52 -1.66
CA GLY A 51 10.48 -22.45 -3.04
C GLY A 51 9.45 -23.53 -3.34
N THR A 52 8.84 -23.46 -4.52
CA THR A 52 7.83 -24.44 -4.97
C THR A 52 8.44 -25.74 -5.48
N THR A 53 9.73 -25.78 -5.67
CA THR A 53 10.50 -26.96 -6.06
C THR A 53 11.58 -27.26 -5.04
N LYS A 54 12.21 -28.44 -5.11
CA LYS A 54 13.30 -28.85 -4.20
C LYS A 54 14.59 -28.06 -4.41
N GLU A 55 14.73 -27.38 -5.53
CA GLU A 55 15.83 -26.47 -5.84
C GLU A 55 15.71 -25.15 -5.10
N LEU A 56 14.55 -24.89 -4.46
CA LEU A 56 14.23 -23.69 -3.67
C LEU A 56 14.22 -22.44 -4.57
N GLY A 57 15.02 -21.43 -4.31
CA GLY A 57 15.19 -20.24 -5.17
C GLY A 57 14.78 -18.92 -4.51
N LEU A 58 14.14 -18.99 -3.34
CA LEU A 58 13.82 -17.83 -2.51
C LEU A 58 14.56 -17.97 -1.17
N THR A 59 14.83 -16.83 -0.53
CA THR A 59 15.50 -16.79 0.78
C THR A 59 14.94 -15.68 1.63
N THR A 60 14.86 -15.93 2.94
CA THR A 60 14.58 -14.87 3.92
C THR A 60 15.86 -14.08 4.23
N PRO A 61 15.79 -12.88 4.81
CA PRO A 61 16.95 -12.25 5.42
C PRO A 61 17.60 -13.14 6.49
N VAL A 62 18.88 -12.91 6.75
CA VAL A 62 19.54 -13.51 7.92
C VAL A 62 18.98 -12.89 9.19
N THR A 63 18.75 -13.70 10.23
CA THR A 63 18.31 -13.18 11.55
C THR A 63 19.34 -12.18 12.10
N GLU A 64 18.85 -11.08 12.66
CA GLU A 64 19.72 -9.97 13.12
C GLU A 64 20.50 -10.30 14.38
N THR A 65 19.91 -11.11 15.27
CA THR A 65 20.50 -11.46 16.58
C THR A 65 20.95 -12.89 16.62
N ALA A 66 22.12 -13.12 17.24
CA ALA A 66 22.63 -14.46 17.49
C ALA A 66 21.90 -15.08 18.70
N GLU A 67 20.95 -15.97 18.41
CA GLU A 67 20.11 -16.67 19.41
C GLU A 67 20.18 -18.18 19.19
N ARG A 68 19.57 -18.95 20.11
CA ARG A 68 19.41 -20.40 19.98
C ARG A 68 18.05 -20.77 19.39
N GLU A 69 17.04 -19.94 19.66
CA GLU A 69 15.67 -20.12 19.17
C GLU A 69 15.39 -19.06 18.12
N HIS A 70 14.94 -19.48 16.97
CA HIS A 70 14.72 -18.61 15.82
C HIS A 70 13.31 -18.74 15.29
N SER A 71 12.81 -17.65 14.74
CA SER A 71 11.51 -17.60 14.05
C SER A 71 11.60 -16.65 12.87
N GLN A 72 11.16 -17.11 11.70
CA GLN A 72 11.05 -16.28 10.51
C GLN A 72 9.77 -16.56 9.73
N LEU A 73 9.19 -15.52 9.16
CA LEU A 73 8.04 -15.64 8.28
C LEU A 73 8.48 -15.99 6.86
N LEU A 74 7.74 -16.88 6.21
CA LEU A 74 7.75 -17.05 4.77
C LEU A 74 6.57 -16.23 4.21
N LEU A 75 6.90 -15.21 3.44
CA LEU A 75 5.98 -14.22 2.88
C LEU A 75 5.96 -14.33 1.35
N GLY A 76 4.95 -13.75 0.71
CA GLY A 76 4.80 -13.83 -0.74
C GLY A 76 4.36 -15.19 -1.25
N LEU A 77 3.89 -16.09 -0.38
CA LEU A 77 3.44 -17.42 -0.76
C LEU A 77 2.06 -17.37 -1.42
N THR A 78 1.83 -18.23 -2.40
CA THR A 78 0.54 -18.40 -3.07
C THR A 78 -0.34 -19.42 -2.33
N ALA A 79 -1.67 -19.28 -2.44
CA ALA A 79 -2.62 -20.18 -1.78
C ALA A 79 -2.59 -21.59 -2.37
N ASP A 80 -2.97 -22.58 -1.56
CA ASP A 80 -3.04 -24.03 -1.89
C ASP A 80 -1.77 -24.57 -2.60
N THR A 81 -0.59 -24.08 -2.22
CA THR A 81 0.67 -24.38 -2.90
C THR A 81 1.63 -25.10 -1.95
N LEU A 82 2.28 -26.14 -2.45
CA LEU A 82 3.32 -26.87 -1.72
C LEU A 82 4.65 -26.13 -1.85
N TYR A 83 5.24 -25.77 -0.72
CA TYR A 83 6.58 -25.18 -0.63
C TYR A 83 7.54 -26.13 0.04
N TYR A 84 8.77 -26.20 -0.45
CA TYR A 84 9.91 -26.85 0.20
C TYR A 84 10.72 -25.77 0.91
N TYR A 85 11.34 -26.12 2.03
CA TYR A 85 12.17 -25.20 2.80
C TYR A 85 13.26 -25.93 3.58
N ARG A 86 14.34 -25.24 3.88
CA ARG A 86 15.40 -25.64 4.81
C ARG A 86 16.00 -24.40 5.48
N VAL A 87 16.63 -24.61 6.62
CA VAL A 87 17.38 -23.59 7.35
C VAL A 87 18.86 -23.72 7.03
N ILE A 88 19.53 -22.61 6.87
CA ILE A 88 21.00 -22.50 6.78
C ILE A 88 21.46 -21.56 7.91
N THR A 89 22.39 -22.05 8.75
CA THR A 89 23.01 -21.29 9.83
C THR A 89 24.22 -20.51 9.34
N GLU A 90 24.69 -19.55 10.12
CA GLU A 90 25.92 -18.79 9.85
C GLU A 90 27.17 -19.69 9.73
N SER A 91 27.22 -20.81 10.49
CA SER A 91 28.29 -21.81 10.39
C SER A 91 28.26 -22.61 9.06
N GLY A 92 27.18 -22.47 8.29
CA GLY A 92 26.96 -23.22 7.06
C GLY A 92 26.26 -24.57 7.25
N ASP A 93 25.85 -24.90 8.48
CA ASP A 93 25.06 -26.09 8.74
C ASP A 93 23.68 -25.97 8.11
N THR A 94 23.16 -27.06 7.59
CA THR A 94 21.91 -27.09 6.84
C THR A 94 20.95 -28.07 7.48
N SER A 95 19.71 -27.68 7.69
CA SER A 95 18.65 -28.59 8.16
C SER A 95 18.24 -29.59 7.06
N GLU A 96 17.49 -30.61 7.43
CA GLU A 96 16.78 -31.44 6.47
C GLU A 96 15.82 -30.58 5.61
N LEU A 97 15.66 -30.99 4.34
CA LEU A 97 14.67 -30.41 3.44
C LEU A 97 13.28 -30.87 3.87
N LYS A 98 12.43 -29.93 4.21
CA LYS A 98 11.02 -30.17 4.60
C LYS A 98 10.05 -29.51 3.63
N SER A 99 8.77 -29.73 3.85
CA SER A 99 7.74 -29.10 3.03
C SER A 99 6.55 -28.67 3.89
N ILE A 100 5.85 -27.63 3.42
CA ILE A 100 4.60 -27.12 3.99
C ILE A 100 3.66 -26.74 2.85
N ARG A 101 2.37 -26.92 3.03
CA ARG A 101 1.35 -26.47 2.08
C ARG A 101 0.60 -25.29 2.67
N THR A 102 0.50 -24.20 1.93
CA THR A 102 -0.33 -23.04 2.27
C THR A 102 -1.82 -23.41 2.20
N GLY A 103 -2.65 -22.65 2.90
CA GLY A 103 -4.10 -22.86 2.89
C GLY A 103 -4.78 -22.21 1.66
N TYR A 104 -6.12 -22.38 1.61
CA TYR A 104 -6.96 -21.76 0.58
C TYR A 104 -7.25 -20.30 0.91
N LEU A 105 -7.50 -19.48 -0.13
CA LEU A 105 -8.07 -18.16 0.07
C LEU A 105 -9.50 -18.28 0.64
N PRO A 106 -9.91 -17.36 1.52
CA PRO A 106 -11.28 -17.37 2.05
C PRO A 106 -12.30 -17.08 0.94
N PRO A 107 -13.56 -17.52 1.12
CA PRO A 107 -14.64 -17.20 0.19
C PRO A 107 -14.83 -15.68 0.05
N GLY A 108 -15.13 -15.23 -1.17
CA GLY A 108 -15.38 -13.83 -1.47
C GLY A 108 -14.16 -13.05 -1.96
N MET A 109 -12.98 -13.70 -2.03
CA MET A 109 -11.81 -13.11 -2.69
C MET A 109 -12.04 -13.01 -4.21
N PRO A 110 -11.52 -11.95 -4.87
CA PRO A 110 -11.70 -11.75 -6.29
C PRO A 110 -10.98 -12.83 -7.11
N ALA A 111 -11.59 -13.26 -8.21
CA ALA A 111 -10.84 -13.92 -9.26
C ALA A 111 -10.06 -12.85 -10.04
N ILE A 112 -8.79 -13.12 -10.29
CA ILE A 112 -7.87 -12.18 -10.93
C ILE A 112 -7.45 -12.76 -12.27
N GLN A 113 -7.55 -11.94 -13.32
CA GLN A 113 -7.02 -12.24 -14.64
C GLN A 113 -5.88 -11.28 -14.96
N VAL A 114 -4.74 -11.81 -15.36
CA VAL A 114 -3.55 -11.03 -15.71
C VAL A 114 -3.28 -11.14 -17.20
N VAL A 115 -2.91 -10.03 -17.82
CA VAL A 115 -2.47 -9.94 -19.22
C VAL A 115 -1.13 -9.19 -19.21
N GLY A 116 -0.14 -9.73 -19.94
CA GLY A 116 1.22 -9.19 -19.94
C GLY A 116 2.07 -9.68 -18.77
N SER A 117 3.31 -9.20 -18.67
CA SER A 117 4.30 -9.67 -17.69
C SER A 117 5.33 -8.59 -17.30
N GLY A 118 5.06 -7.33 -17.61
CA GLY A 118 6.01 -6.23 -17.42
C GLY A 118 6.03 -5.63 -16.01
N HIS A 119 5.39 -6.27 -15.02
CA HIS A 119 5.34 -5.79 -13.64
C HIS A 119 6.21 -6.66 -12.73
N ASP A 120 6.94 -6.05 -11.82
CA ASP A 120 7.94 -6.71 -10.96
C ASP A 120 7.78 -6.43 -9.45
N GLN A 121 6.88 -5.51 -9.07
CA GLN A 121 6.62 -5.11 -7.70
C GLN A 121 5.38 -5.81 -7.11
N PHE A 122 5.28 -5.88 -5.80
CA PHE A 122 4.04 -6.23 -5.11
C PHE A 122 3.08 -5.04 -5.12
N VAL A 123 1.78 -5.34 -5.17
CA VAL A 123 0.71 -4.34 -5.12
C VAL A 123 -0.13 -4.59 -3.87
N ALA A 124 -0.05 -3.69 -2.90
CA ALA A 124 -0.97 -3.66 -1.77
C ALA A 124 -2.16 -2.77 -2.13
N THR A 125 -3.38 -3.29 -1.98
CA THR A 125 -4.63 -2.56 -2.23
C THR A 125 -5.72 -3.05 -1.29
N THR A 126 -6.90 -2.49 -1.36
CA THR A 126 -8.05 -2.95 -0.59
C THR A 126 -9.19 -3.38 -1.51
N LEU A 127 -10.01 -4.28 -1.04
CA LEU A 127 -11.29 -4.64 -1.67
C LEU A 127 -12.41 -3.94 -0.91
N LEU A 128 -13.20 -3.14 -1.62
CA LEU A 128 -14.37 -2.48 -1.05
C LEU A 128 -15.63 -3.34 -1.18
N GLY A 129 -16.67 -3.03 -0.43
CA GLY A 129 -17.95 -3.72 -0.47
C GLY A 129 -18.13 -4.73 0.65
N ALA A 130 -18.98 -5.73 0.44
CA ALA A 130 -19.37 -6.69 1.48
C ALA A 130 -18.22 -7.60 1.97
N ASN A 131 -17.15 -7.73 1.20
CA ASN A 131 -15.97 -8.51 1.55
C ASN A 131 -14.74 -7.60 1.76
N ALA A 132 -14.94 -6.44 2.40
CA ALA A 132 -13.88 -5.48 2.65
C ALA A 132 -12.62 -6.18 3.22
N SER A 133 -11.52 -6.04 2.52
CA SER A 133 -10.27 -6.76 2.84
C SER A 133 -9.07 -5.96 2.38
N VAL A 134 -7.96 -6.08 3.08
CA VAL A 134 -6.65 -5.74 2.56
C VAL A 134 -6.19 -6.89 1.67
N LEU A 135 -5.58 -6.59 0.53
CA LEU A 135 -5.03 -7.55 -0.43
C LEU A 135 -3.61 -7.15 -0.81
N VAL A 136 -2.76 -8.16 -0.97
CA VAL A 136 -1.45 -7.98 -1.64
C VAL A 136 -1.36 -8.96 -2.80
N LEU A 137 -1.05 -8.41 -3.97
CA LEU A 137 -0.79 -9.16 -5.19
C LEU A 137 0.70 -9.24 -5.43
N ASN A 138 1.18 -10.40 -5.88
CA ASN A 138 2.54 -10.52 -6.41
C ASN A 138 2.59 -10.00 -7.87
N PRO A 139 3.77 -9.88 -8.49
CA PRO A 139 3.90 -9.44 -9.88
C PRO A 139 3.11 -10.27 -10.90
N GLN A 140 2.78 -11.53 -10.59
CA GLN A 140 1.95 -12.39 -11.41
C GLN A 140 0.44 -12.19 -11.16
N GLY A 141 0.06 -11.22 -10.30
CA GLY A 141 -1.32 -10.91 -9.94
C GLY A 141 -2.00 -11.94 -9.03
N GLN A 142 -1.23 -12.80 -8.37
CA GLN A 142 -1.77 -13.77 -7.41
C GLN A 142 -1.88 -13.11 -6.02
N ILE A 143 -2.97 -13.39 -5.31
CA ILE A 143 -3.12 -12.94 -3.92
C ILE A 143 -2.15 -13.74 -3.04
N VAL A 144 -1.19 -13.03 -2.44
CA VAL A 144 -0.16 -13.61 -1.56
C VAL A 144 -0.31 -13.18 -0.11
N TRP A 145 -1.13 -12.19 0.16
CA TRP A 145 -1.48 -11.76 1.51
C TRP A 145 -2.89 -11.15 1.49
N TYR A 146 -3.64 -11.35 2.56
CA TYR A 146 -4.99 -10.81 2.69
C TYR A 146 -5.39 -10.69 4.15
N LEU A 147 -6.25 -9.72 4.46
CA LEU A 147 -6.90 -9.63 5.76
C LEU A 147 -8.32 -9.11 5.56
N LYS A 148 -9.32 -9.92 5.91
CA LYS A 148 -10.70 -9.48 5.91
C LYS A 148 -10.98 -8.58 7.11
N ASP A 149 -11.62 -7.45 6.88
CA ASP A 149 -12.09 -6.57 7.94
C ASP A 149 -13.57 -6.84 8.27
N GLU A 150 -13.88 -6.89 9.57
CA GLU A 150 -15.20 -7.25 10.08
C GLU A 150 -15.96 -6.04 10.66
N SER A 151 -15.43 -4.83 10.54
CA SER A 151 -16.05 -3.60 11.07
C SER A 151 -17.38 -3.25 10.40
N GLY A 152 -17.60 -3.74 9.16
CA GLY A 152 -18.74 -3.35 8.31
C GLY A 152 -18.57 -1.98 7.67
N LEU A 153 -17.41 -1.34 7.83
CA LEU A 153 -16.99 -0.12 7.14
C LEU A 153 -16.19 -0.47 5.87
N GLN A 154 -15.58 0.51 5.24
CA GLN A 154 -14.78 0.31 4.04
C GLN A 154 -13.30 0.61 4.32
N LEU A 155 -12.44 -0.03 3.55
CA LEU A 155 -11.00 0.18 3.57
C LEU A 155 -10.62 0.90 2.27
N PHE A 156 -9.97 2.05 2.37
CA PHE A 156 -9.64 2.83 1.17
C PHE A 156 -8.17 2.73 0.79
N ARG A 157 -7.28 2.73 1.79
CA ARG A 157 -5.83 2.70 1.61
C ARG A 157 -5.22 1.63 2.50
N THR A 158 -4.25 0.91 1.96
CA THR A 158 -3.31 0.09 2.74
C THR A 158 -1.88 0.41 2.32
N ARG A 159 -0.96 0.32 3.28
CA ARG A 159 0.47 0.55 3.07
C ARG A 159 1.26 -0.49 3.88
N LEU A 160 2.36 -1.01 3.32
CA LEU A 160 3.38 -1.65 4.13
C LEU A 160 4.00 -0.57 5.02
N ALA A 161 4.05 -0.79 6.33
CA ALA A 161 4.66 0.16 7.25
C ALA A 161 6.14 0.37 6.91
N ARG A 162 6.68 1.55 7.19
CA ARG A 162 8.07 1.92 6.86
C ARG A 162 9.11 0.98 7.49
N ASP A 163 8.77 0.36 8.62
CA ASP A 163 9.61 -0.64 9.28
C ASP A 163 9.53 -2.04 8.64
N GLY A 164 8.68 -2.25 7.63
CA GLY A 164 8.50 -3.51 6.92
C GLY A 164 7.83 -4.63 7.74
N THR A 165 7.36 -4.36 8.97
CA THR A 165 6.90 -5.40 9.89
C THR A 165 5.38 -5.63 9.91
N SER A 166 4.62 -4.69 9.32
CA SER A 166 3.17 -4.68 9.42
C SER A 166 2.52 -3.97 8.23
N PHE A 167 1.24 -4.26 7.99
CA PHE A 167 0.40 -3.42 7.14
C PHE A 167 -0.38 -2.40 7.97
N LEU A 168 -0.46 -1.19 7.43
CA LEU A 168 -1.31 -0.11 7.90
C LEU A 168 -2.51 -0.02 6.96
N TYR A 169 -3.71 0.23 7.49
CA TYR A 169 -4.88 0.52 6.67
C TYR A 169 -5.88 1.41 7.42
N ASN A 170 -6.69 2.13 6.66
CA ASN A 170 -7.77 2.93 7.21
C ASN A 170 -9.12 2.24 7.07
N VAL A 171 -9.95 2.42 8.09
CA VAL A 171 -11.33 1.92 8.15
C VAL A 171 -12.24 3.12 8.28
N ALA A 172 -13.04 3.42 7.26
CA ALA A 172 -13.87 4.60 7.20
C ALA A 172 -15.20 4.34 6.48
N ARG A 173 -16.11 5.29 6.54
CA ARG A 173 -17.40 5.19 5.84
C ARG A 173 -17.27 5.72 4.41
N ALA A 174 -17.70 4.92 3.43
CA ALA A 174 -17.61 5.28 2.02
C ALA A 174 -18.63 6.34 1.60
N THR A 175 -19.83 6.28 2.15
CA THR A 175 -20.96 7.14 1.75
C THR A 175 -21.78 7.55 2.97
N GLY A 176 -22.50 8.65 2.86
CA GLY A 176 -23.34 9.18 3.94
C GLY A 176 -22.55 10.04 4.95
N GLU A 177 -23.00 10.05 6.21
CA GLU A 177 -22.31 10.80 7.25
C GLU A 177 -21.00 10.09 7.66
N PRO A 178 -19.89 10.84 7.84
CA PRO A 178 -18.62 10.26 8.29
C PRO A 178 -18.78 9.57 9.64
N SER A 179 -18.06 8.48 9.86
CA SER A 179 -18.15 7.69 11.09
C SER A 179 -17.26 8.28 12.18
N PRO A 180 -17.79 8.50 13.40
CA PRO A 180 -16.95 8.83 14.54
C PRO A 180 -16.07 7.66 15.00
N ASP A 181 -16.40 6.42 14.59
CA ASP A 181 -15.71 5.19 14.96
C ASP A 181 -14.73 4.72 13.87
N SER A 182 -14.31 5.62 12.98
CA SER A 182 -13.29 5.33 11.97
C SER A 182 -11.93 5.10 12.63
N GLU A 183 -11.11 4.24 12.04
CA GLU A 183 -9.84 3.80 12.63
C GLU A 183 -8.69 3.81 11.64
N LEU A 184 -7.49 4.06 12.14
CA LEU A 184 -6.22 3.64 11.55
C LEU A 184 -5.77 2.37 12.23
N VAL A 185 -5.49 1.34 11.45
CA VAL A 185 -5.20 -0.01 11.94
C VAL A 185 -3.80 -0.43 11.52
N ARG A 186 -3.07 -1.07 12.42
CA ARG A 186 -1.79 -1.75 12.16
C ARG A 186 -1.98 -3.25 12.43
N VAL A 187 -1.51 -4.09 11.52
CA VAL A 187 -1.56 -5.54 11.64
C VAL A 187 -0.22 -6.16 11.26
N SER A 188 0.28 -7.12 12.06
CA SER A 188 1.51 -7.86 11.77
C SER A 188 1.40 -8.67 10.47
N LEU A 189 2.53 -8.95 9.82
CA LEU A 189 2.55 -9.67 8.54
C LEU A 189 2.00 -11.10 8.63
N ASP A 190 2.00 -11.72 9.79
CA ASP A 190 1.38 -13.03 10.04
C ASP A 190 -0.09 -12.93 10.51
N GLY A 191 -0.60 -11.70 10.74
CA GLY A 191 -1.95 -11.43 11.22
C GLY A 191 -2.21 -11.79 12.68
N SER A 192 -1.18 -12.10 13.47
CA SER A 192 -1.31 -12.49 14.88
C SER A 192 -1.55 -11.31 15.81
N GLU A 193 -1.03 -10.14 15.45
CA GLU A 193 -1.15 -8.90 16.22
C GLU A 193 -1.91 -7.85 15.42
N LYS A 194 -2.89 -7.22 16.05
CA LYS A 194 -3.67 -6.12 15.49
C LYS A 194 -3.85 -5.04 16.54
N SER A 195 -3.55 -3.80 16.17
CA SER A 195 -3.81 -2.61 16.99
C SER A 195 -4.50 -1.54 16.14
N SER A 196 -5.25 -0.66 16.78
CA SER A 196 -5.91 0.46 16.09
C SER A 196 -5.96 1.71 16.96
N VAL A 197 -6.06 2.86 16.28
CA VAL A 197 -6.35 4.15 16.89
C VAL A 197 -7.63 4.69 16.25
N VAL A 198 -8.62 5.03 17.07
CA VAL A 198 -9.84 5.70 16.61
C VAL A 198 -9.48 7.11 16.18
N VAL A 199 -9.71 7.42 14.91
CA VAL A 199 -9.56 8.76 14.32
C VAL A 199 -10.95 9.18 13.83
N PRO A 200 -11.69 9.97 14.59
CA PRO A 200 -13.05 10.32 14.25
C PRO A 200 -13.14 11.02 12.89
N TYR A 201 -14.12 10.59 12.10
CA TYR A 201 -14.44 11.17 10.79
C TYR A 201 -13.30 11.00 9.75
N LEU A 202 -12.48 9.95 9.89
CA LEU A 202 -11.43 9.63 8.93
C LEU A 202 -11.99 9.55 7.50
N ALA A 203 -11.28 10.14 6.58
CA ALA A 203 -11.62 10.15 5.15
C ALA A 203 -10.83 9.06 4.39
N HIS A 204 -10.56 9.29 3.11
CA HIS A 204 -10.11 8.27 2.18
C HIS A 204 -8.63 7.85 2.35
N ASP A 205 -7.78 8.72 2.91
CA ASP A 205 -6.34 8.54 2.76
C ASP A 205 -5.54 8.91 4.00
N PHE A 206 -4.34 8.33 4.10
CA PHE A 206 -3.34 8.63 5.12
C PHE A 206 -1.93 8.29 4.58
N VAL A 207 -0.90 8.85 5.19
CA VAL A 207 0.51 8.56 4.91
C VAL A 207 1.28 8.41 6.22
N GLU A 208 2.30 7.52 6.24
CA GLU A 208 3.21 7.36 7.37
C GLU A 208 4.45 8.24 7.17
N LEU A 209 4.77 9.05 8.18
CA LEU A 209 5.94 9.91 8.24
C LEU A 209 7.18 9.13 8.71
N PRO A 210 8.41 9.65 8.53
CA PRO A 210 9.64 8.96 8.92
C PRO A 210 9.76 8.61 10.41
N ASP A 211 9.08 9.35 11.28
CA ASP A 211 9.04 9.12 12.73
C ASP A 211 7.95 8.15 13.19
N GLY A 212 7.20 7.55 12.24
CA GLY A 212 6.08 6.65 12.51
C GLY A 212 4.76 7.36 12.81
N THR A 213 4.72 8.70 12.78
CA THR A 213 3.47 9.47 12.83
C THR A 213 2.65 9.21 11.56
N LEU A 214 1.32 9.09 11.70
CA LEU A 214 0.42 8.95 10.55
C LEU A 214 -0.26 10.29 10.29
N ALA A 215 -0.05 10.88 9.12
CA ALA A 215 -0.83 12.02 8.66
C ALA A 215 -2.06 11.52 7.91
N ALA A 216 -3.24 11.94 8.34
CA ALA A 216 -4.50 11.40 7.83
C ALA A 216 -5.49 12.52 7.50
N LEU A 217 -6.31 12.28 6.47
CA LEU A 217 -7.43 13.15 6.15
C LEU A 217 -8.62 12.86 7.06
N VAL A 218 -9.24 13.92 7.58
CA VAL A 218 -10.50 13.83 8.31
C VAL A 218 -11.53 14.78 7.70
N VAL A 219 -12.81 14.41 7.82
CA VAL A 219 -13.92 15.32 7.53
C VAL A 219 -14.11 16.21 8.74
N LYS A 220 -14.28 17.50 8.50
CA LYS A 220 -14.47 18.52 9.52
C LYS A 220 -15.76 19.31 9.26
N PHE A 221 -16.56 19.50 10.30
CA PHE A 221 -17.76 20.33 10.25
C PHE A 221 -17.40 21.72 10.74
N GLU A 222 -17.51 22.71 9.87
CA GLU A 222 -17.08 24.09 10.16
C GLU A 222 -18.20 25.09 9.87
N ASP A 223 -18.18 26.21 10.58
CA ASP A 223 -19.08 27.34 10.32
C ASP A 223 -18.42 28.30 9.33
N ALA A 224 -19.04 28.49 8.18
CA ALA A 224 -18.61 29.45 7.17
C ALA A 224 -19.66 30.57 7.05
N GLY A 225 -19.58 31.57 7.95
CA GLY A 225 -20.48 32.72 7.95
C GLY A 225 -21.93 32.38 8.31
N GLY A 226 -22.16 31.45 9.22
CA GLY A 226 -23.47 30.99 9.69
C GLY A 226 -24.02 29.80 8.89
N VAL A 227 -23.25 29.25 7.94
CA VAL A 227 -23.59 28.04 7.19
C VAL A 227 -22.62 26.91 7.60
N GLN A 228 -23.16 25.77 8.05
CA GLN A 228 -22.36 24.58 8.32
C GLN A 228 -21.92 23.94 7.02
N ILE A 229 -20.62 23.76 6.86
CA ILE A 229 -20.02 23.10 5.71
C ILE A 229 -19.28 21.83 6.14
N LYS A 230 -19.21 20.84 5.25
CA LYS A 230 -18.32 19.68 5.37
C LYS A 230 -17.02 20.02 4.65
N SER A 231 -15.97 20.21 5.41
CA SER A 231 -14.61 20.51 4.98
C SER A 231 -13.70 19.32 5.24
N ASN A 232 -12.40 19.45 4.99
CA ASN A 232 -11.39 18.49 5.37
C ASN A 232 -10.23 19.15 6.12
N ALA A 233 -9.58 18.36 6.95
CA ALA A 233 -8.36 18.73 7.65
C ALA A 233 -7.33 17.61 7.55
N ILE A 234 -6.06 17.93 7.73
CA ILE A 234 -4.98 16.98 7.98
C ILE A 234 -4.74 16.92 9.48
N VAL A 235 -4.77 15.71 10.01
CA VAL A 235 -4.39 15.42 11.40
C VAL A 235 -3.14 14.56 11.42
N GLU A 236 -2.25 14.80 12.38
CA GLU A 236 -1.15 13.90 12.72
C GLU A 236 -1.57 13.03 13.89
N VAL A 237 -1.33 11.73 13.77
CA VAL A 237 -1.58 10.71 14.79
C VAL A 237 -0.25 10.09 15.18
N THR A 238 0.25 10.41 16.37
CA THR A 238 1.54 9.89 16.85
C THR A 238 1.45 8.39 17.18
N PRO A 239 2.58 7.65 17.28
CA PRO A 239 2.56 6.23 17.64
C PRO A 239 1.90 5.92 18.98
N ASP A 240 1.87 6.86 19.92
CA ASP A 240 1.15 6.75 21.21
C ASP A 240 -0.33 7.17 21.12
N GLY A 241 -0.84 7.49 19.93
CA GLY A 241 -2.26 7.74 19.64
C GLY A 241 -2.72 9.17 19.90
N VAL A 242 -1.82 10.14 20.07
CA VAL A 242 -2.19 11.56 20.19
C VAL A 242 -2.57 12.11 18.81
N ILE A 243 -3.75 12.71 18.71
CA ILE A 243 -4.26 13.29 17.47
C ILE A 243 -4.15 14.81 17.52
N THR A 244 -3.50 15.41 16.53
CA THR A 244 -3.32 16.86 16.41
C THR A 244 -3.73 17.34 15.02
N GLU A 245 -4.64 18.31 14.91
CA GLU A 245 -4.92 18.98 13.64
C GLU A 245 -3.77 19.91 13.27
N VAL A 246 -3.17 19.67 12.09
CA VAL A 246 -2.02 20.45 11.61
C VAL A 246 -2.38 21.41 10.49
N TRP A 247 -3.47 21.16 9.76
CA TRP A 247 -3.97 22.01 8.69
C TRP A 247 -5.47 21.79 8.46
N SER A 248 -6.19 22.82 8.00
CA SER A 248 -7.58 22.76 7.55
C SER A 248 -7.73 23.41 6.18
N ALA A 249 -8.66 22.93 5.37
CA ALA A 249 -8.91 23.51 4.06
C ALA A 249 -9.30 25.02 4.12
N LEU A 250 -9.88 25.49 5.21
CA LEU A 250 -10.15 26.93 5.43
C LEU A 250 -8.88 27.77 5.57
N ASP A 251 -7.72 27.17 5.79
CA ASP A 251 -6.44 27.89 5.84
C ASP A 251 -5.99 28.39 4.45
N CYS A 252 -6.52 27.77 3.37
CA CYS A 252 -6.14 28.07 1.99
C CYS A 252 -7.32 28.43 1.09
N PHE A 253 -8.50 27.95 1.40
CA PHE A 253 -9.67 28.11 0.55
C PHE A 253 -10.77 28.89 1.30
N ASP A 254 -11.46 29.78 0.58
CA ASP A 254 -12.60 30.54 1.10
C ASP A 254 -13.90 29.98 0.49
N PRO A 255 -14.79 29.39 1.27
CA PRO A 255 -16.05 28.84 0.77
C PRO A 255 -16.99 29.86 0.13
N ALA A 256 -16.80 31.16 0.38
CA ALA A 256 -17.59 32.20 -0.22
C ALA A 256 -17.26 32.43 -1.72
N ILE A 257 -16.06 32.06 -2.15
CA ILE A 257 -15.58 32.27 -3.54
C ILE A 257 -15.11 30.97 -4.20
N HIS A 258 -14.66 30.01 -3.43
CA HIS A 258 -14.20 28.71 -3.93
C HIS A 258 -15.33 27.68 -3.81
N MET A 259 -16.20 27.64 -4.80
CA MET A 259 -17.39 26.79 -4.80
C MET A 259 -17.06 25.33 -5.10
N SER A 260 -17.70 24.43 -4.35
CA SER A 260 -17.67 22.99 -4.68
C SER A 260 -18.43 22.71 -5.95
N SER A 261 -17.92 21.76 -6.76
CA SER A 261 -18.65 21.19 -7.90
C SER A 261 -19.75 20.21 -7.47
N GLU A 262 -19.69 19.68 -6.23
CA GLU A 262 -20.62 18.70 -5.65
C GLU A 262 -21.08 19.12 -4.24
N PRO A 263 -21.70 20.33 -4.08
CA PRO A 263 -21.96 20.93 -2.76
C PRO A 263 -22.90 20.11 -1.88
N GLU A 264 -23.74 19.26 -2.45
CA GLU A 264 -24.63 18.34 -1.72
C GLU A 264 -23.89 17.20 -1.01
N GLN A 265 -22.67 16.86 -1.45
CA GLN A 265 -21.83 15.83 -0.82
C GLN A 265 -20.88 16.43 0.21
N GLY A 266 -20.43 17.66 -0.02
CA GLY A 266 -19.51 18.39 0.83
C GLY A 266 -18.82 19.53 0.09
N TRP A 267 -18.12 20.38 0.85
CA TRP A 267 -17.44 21.51 0.22
C TRP A 267 -16.14 21.08 -0.46
N THR A 268 -15.21 20.46 0.29
CA THR A 268 -13.89 20.09 -0.28
C THR A 268 -13.84 18.67 -0.82
N LEU A 269 -14.53 17.72 -0.19
CA LEU A 269 -14.44 16.30 -0.53
C LEU A 269 -12.98 15.85 -0.70
N GLY A 270 -12.16 16.11 0.34
CA GLY A 270 -10.76 15.70 0.37
C GLY A 270 -10.62 14.20 0.26
N ASN A 271 -9.81 13.75 -0.68
CA ASN A 271 -9.68 12.34 -1.04
C ASN A 271 -8.25 11.83 -1.17
N ALA A 272 -7.27 12.72 -1.07
CA ALA A 272 -5.85 12.37 -1.15
C ALA A 272 -5.03 13.20 -0.16
N VAL A 273 -4.08 12.55 0.51
CA VAL A 273 -3.00 13.17 1.25
C VAL A 273 -1.71 12.46 0.94
N ASP A 274 -0.66 13.22 0.66
CA ASP A 274 0.69 12.68 0.49
C ASP A 274 1.70 13.55 1.24
N TYR A 275 2.90 13.03 1.45
CA TYR A 275 3.96 13.70 2.18
C TYR A 275 5.31 13.51 1.48
N ASP A 276 5.95 14.62 1.19
CA ASP A 276 7.32 14.65 0.69
C ASP A 276 8.28 14.91 1.87
N GLU A 277 9.07 13.88 2.20
CA GLU A 277 10.04 13.96 3.30
C GLU A 277 11.27 14.81 2.98
N THR A 278 11.56 15.05 1.69
CA THR A 278 12.71 15.86 1.27
C THR A 278 12.46 17.34 1.56
N ASP A 279 11.26 17.79 1.25
CA ASP A 279 10.86 19.19 1.41
C ASP A 279 10.07 19.45 2.70
N ASP A 280 9.72 18.40 3.46
CA ASP A 280 8.85 18.44 4.64
C ASP A 280 7.51 19.13 4.36
N VAL A 281 6.78 18.62 3.35
CA VAL A 281 5.52 19.19 2.89
C VAL A 281 4.43 18.14 2.76
N TYR A 282 3.19 18.56 3.03
CA TYR A 282 2.01 17.81 2.66
C TYR A 282 1.48 18.22 1.30
N TYR A 283 0.83 17.28 0.63
CA TYR A 283 -0.04 17.54 -0.51
C TYR A 283 -1.46 17.14 -0.16
N PHE A 284 -2.42 17.97 -0.52
CA PHE A 284 -3.84 17.75 -0.28
C PHE A 284 -4.61 17.75 -1.61
N GLY A 285 -5.36 16.68 -1.88
CA GLY A 285 -6.26 16.57 -3.03
C GLY A 285 -7.72 16.80 -2.62
N SER A 286 -8.40 17.66 -3.37
CA SER A 286 -9.80 17.99 -3.19
C SER A 286 -10.60 17.66 -4.45
N ARG A 287 -11.49 16.66 -4.36
CA ARG A 287 -12.43 16.32 -5.42
C ARG A 287 -13.43 17.45 -5.68
N GLY A 288 -14.04 17.98 -4.61
CA GLY A 288 -15.06 19.02 -4.70
C GLY A 288 -14.57 20.32 -5.32
N LEU A 289 -13.31 20.68 -5.08
CA LEU A 289 -12.67 21.87 -5.67
C LEU A 289 -11.89 21.54 -6.96
N SER A 290 -11.72 20.26 -7.30
CA SER A 290 -10.85 19.80 -8.39
C SER A 290 -9.47 20.45 -8.32
N SER A 291 -8.81 20.34 -7.16
CA SER A 291 -7.56 21.04 -6.86
C SER A 291 -6.61 20.19 -6.03
N ILE A 292 -5.31 20.46 -6.19
CA ILE A 292 -4.21 19.90 -5.43
C ILE A 292 -3.44 21.06 -4.80
N ALA A 293 -3.21 21.01 -3.49
CA ALA A 293 -2.49 22.04 -2.75
C ALA A 293 -1.20 21.47 -2.14
N ARG A 294 -0.11 22.26 -2.18
CA ARG A 294 1.17 21.98 -1.48
C ARG A 294 1.22 22.84 -0.21
N ILE A 295 1.50 22.18 0.91
CA ILE A 295 1.38 22.75 2.26
C ILE A 295 2.68 22.44 3.03
N PRO A 296 3.58 23.42 3.27
CA PRO A 296 4.74 23.22 4.11
C PRO A 296 4.32 22.80 5.53
N ARG A 297 4.88 21.69 6.03
CA ARG A 297 4.58 21.17 7.37
C ARG A 297 4.91 22.23 8.44
N GLY A 298 4.09 22.27 9.48
CA GLY A 298 4.22 23.30 10.52
C GLY A 298 3.70 24.69 10.13
N THR A 299 3.15 24.85 8.92
CA THR A 299 2.45 26.06 8.50
C THR A 299 0.97 25.77 8.27
N ARG A 300 0.16 26.83 8.21
CA ARG A 300 -1.27 26.75 7.84
C ARG A 300 -1.53 27.49 6.52
N THR A 301 -0.58 27.45 5.60
CA THR A 301 -0.68 28.18 4.32
C THR A 301 -0.40 27.23 3.17
N CYS A 302 -1.07 27.40 2.03
CA CYS A 302 -0.69 26.73 0.81
C CYS A 302 0.42 27.51 0.11
N GLU A 303 1.47 26.82 -0.30
CA GLU A 303 2.55 27.38 -1.10
C GLU A 303 2.10 27.58 -2.54
N TRP A 304 1.40 26.58 -3.06
CA TRP A 304 0.75 26.66 -4.36
C TRP A 304 -0.50 25.76 -4.41
N VAL A 305 -1.38 26.08 -5.34
CA VAL A 305 -2.57 25.29 -5.68
C VAL A 305 -2.64 25.13 -7.19
N LEU A 306 -2.74 23.87 -7.65
CA LEU A 306 -3.00 23.51 -9.03
C LEU A 306 -4.41 22.95 -9.18
N GLY A 307 -5.21 23.45 -10.11
CA GLY A 307 -6.55 22.90 -10.35
C GLY A 307 -7.55 23.92 -10.86
N SER A 308 -8.84 23.58 -10.72
CA SER A 308 -9.93 24.43 -11.22
C SER A 308 -10.36 25.51 -10.26
N THR A 309 -10.12 25.33 -8.96
CA THR A 309 -10.60 26.25 -7.92
C THR A 309 -9.48 26.63 -6.95
N GLY A 310 -9.35 27.92 -6.67
CA GLY A 310 -8.33 28.44 -5.75
C GLY A 310 -6.90 28.37 -6.31
N ASN A 311 -6.74 28.12 -7.60
CA ASN A 311 -5.45 27.92 -8.26
C ASN A 311 -4.54 29.14 -8.15
N THR A 312 -3.27 28.89 -7.88
CA THR A 312 -2.16 29.85 -7.97
C THR A 312 -1.21 29.51 -9.14
N ILE A 313 -1.43 28.34 -9.76
CA ILE A 313 -0.74 27.87 -10.95
C ILE A 313 -1.77 27.69 -12.05
N ASP A 314 -1.60 28.38 -13.17
CA ASP A 314 -2.52 28.33 -14.30
C ASP A 314 -2.13 27.23 -15.29
N PHE A 315 -3.10 26.56 -15.89
CA PHE A 315 -2.84 25.64 -16.99
C PHE A 315 -2.39 26.41 -18.23
N ALA A 316 -1.26 26.00 -18.81
CA ALA A 316 -0.75 26.60 -20.04
C ALA A 316 -1.74 26.42 -21.19
N PRO A 317 -1.80 27.37 -22.15
CA PRO A 317 -2.69 27.26 -23.29
C PRO A 317 -2.52 25.95 -24.07
N GLY A 318 -3.60 25.20 -24.23
CA GLY A 318 -3.62 23.91 -24.91
C GLY A 318 -3.48 22.70 -23.96
N SER A 319 -3.11 22.90 -22.72
CA SER A 319 -3.11 21.86 -21.70
C SER A 319 -4.54 21.55 -21.26
N ALA A 320 -4.87 20.27 -21.08
CA ALA A 320 -6.13 19.85 -20.48
C ALA A 320 -6.17 20.22 -19.00
N THR A 321 -7.37 20.39 -18.46
CA THR A 321 -7.61 20.48 -17.01
C THR A 321 -8.14 19.15 -16.51
N PHE A 322 -8.01 18.88 -15.22
CA PHE A 322 -8.63 17.72 -14.57
C PHE A 322 -9.87 18.13 -13.77
N LEU A 323 -10.78 17.16 -13.59
CA LEU A 323 -11.98 17.34 -12.76
C LEU A 323 -12.22 16.11 -11.88
N HIS A 324 -12.62 16.34 -10.65
CA HIS A 324 -12.99 15.31 -9.69
C HIS A 324 -11.88 14.28 -9.43
N GLN A 325 -10.62 14.69 -9.60
CA GLN A 325 -9.47 13.82 -9.43
C GLN A 325 -9.46 13.14 -8.04
N HIS A 326 -8.81 11.98 -7.98
CA HIS A 326 -8.47 11.35 -6.70
C HIS A 326 -6.97 11.47 -6.47
N GLN A 327 -6.25 10.39 -6.52
CA GLN A 327 -4.84 10.43 -6.20
C GLN A 327 -4.00 11.14 -7.28
N PHE A 328 -2.86 11.62 -6.85
CA PHE A 328 -1.85 12.26 -7.68
C PHE A 328 -0.47 11.83 -7.18
N HIS A 329 0.54 12.00 -7.99
CA HIS A 329 1.94 11.80 -7.64
C HIS A 329 2.74 13.05 -7.99
N VAL A 330 3.35 13.68 -6.99
CA VAL A 330 4.25 14.82 -7.19
C VAL A 330 5.69 14.31 -7.14
N PHE A 331 6.47 14.59 -8.16
CA PHE A 331 7.87 14.16 -8.26
C PHE A 331 8.70 15.24 -8.97
N GLY A 332 9.60 15.85 -8.21
CA GLY A 332 10.35 17.03 -8.66
C GLY A 332 9.42 18.19 -9.01
N ASP A 333 9.50 18.66 -10.25
CA ASP A 333 8.65 19.71 -10.78
C ASP A 333 7.45 19.19 -11.63
N ARG A 334 7.05 17.94 -11.40
CA ARG A 334 5.96 17.29 -12.13
C ARG A 334 4.83 16.83 -11.21
N VAL A 335 3.63 16.83 -11.76
CA VAL A 335 2.42 16.32 -11.12
C VAL A 335 1.70 15.37 -12.08
N LEU A 336 1.58 14.12 -11.67
CA LEU A 336 0.77 13.11 -12.33
C LEU A 336 -0.57 13.01 -11.62
N VAL A 337 -1.69 13.05 -12.35
CA VAL A 337 -3.04 13.14 -11.79
C VAL A 337 -3.93 12.06 -12.36
N HIS A 338 -4.64 11.31 -11.51
CA HIS A 338 -5.74 10.45 -11.92
C HIS A 338 -7.01 11.30 -12.07
N ASP A 339 -7.35 11.64 -13.31
CA ASP A 339 -8.51 12.48 -13.67
C ASP A 339 -9.74 11.60 -13.90
N ASN A 340 -10.72 11.67 -12.97
CA ASN A 340 -11.89 10.80 -13.00
C ASN A 340 -12.93 11.24 -14.04
N ASP A 341 -13.17 12.55 -14.20
CA ASP A 341 -14.32 13.09 -14.95
C ASP A 341 -13.94 14.19 -15.94
N GLY A 342 -12.67 14.37 -16.27
CA GLY A 342 -12.17 15.46 -17.11
C GLY A 342 -12.63 15.40 -18.57
N THR A 343 -13.37 14.36 -18.98
CA THR A 343 -13.91 14.22 -20.33
C THR A 343 -15.44 14.16 -20.35
N MET A 344 -16.06 14.78 -21.35
CA MET A 344 -17.51 14.64 -21.57
C MET A 344 -17.92 13.22 -22.04
N ALA A 345 -16.93 12.39 -22.39
CA ALA A 345 -17.16 11.01 -22.85
C ALA A 345 -17.34 10.01 -21.70
N ARG A 346 -17.22 10.44 -20.43
CA ARG A 346 -17.16 9.56 -19.26
C ARG A 346 -16.03 8.53 -19.38
N GLU A 347 -14.85 9.03 -19.62
CA GLU A 347 -13.61 8.26 -19.65
C GLU A 347 -12.67 8.85 -18.63
N SER A 348 -12.16 8.03 -17.72
CA SER A 348 -11.10 8.44 -16.80
C SER A 348 -9.76 8.37 -17.53
N ARG A 349 -8.84 9.23 -17.14
CA ARG A 349 -7.52 9.33 -17.76
C ARG A 349 -6.47 9.71 -16.74
N VAL A 350 -5.22 9.60 -17.15
CA VAL A 350 -4.07 10.09 -16.37
C VAL A 350 -3.44 11.23 -17.13
N LEU A 351 -3.12 12.32 -16.42
CA LEU A 351 -2.49 13.51 -16.97
C LEU A 351 -1.21 13.81 -16.21
N GLU A 352 -0.13 14.18 -16.94
CA GLU A 352 1.12 14.64 -16.32
C GLU A 352 1.37 16.08 -16.71
N TYR A 353 1.68 16.90 -15.73
CA TYR A 353 2.01 18.31 -15.89
C TYR A 353 3.44 18.59 -15.46
N GLN A 354 4.12 19.39 -16.25
CA GLN A 354 5.35 20.08 -15.89
C GLN A 354 5.01 21.42 -15.25
N LEU A 355 5.47 21.67 -14.04
CA LEU A 355 5.29 22.94 -13.34
C LEU A 355 6.43 23.91 -13.61
N ASP A 356 6.11 25.15 -13.93
CA ASP A 356 7.01 26.29 -13.85
C ASP A 356 6.52 27.20 -12.72
N LEU A 357 7.05 27.00 -11.52
CA LEU A 357 6.66 27.75 -10.33
C LEU A 357 7.02 29.24 -10.43
N ALA A 358 8.06 29.59 -11.19
CA ALA A 358 8.46 30.97 -11.38
C ALA A 358 7.48 31.72 -12.31
N ALA A 359 6.98 31.05 -13.33
CA ALA A 359 5.97 31.57 -14.24
C ALA A 359 4.53 31.36 -13.72
N GLY A 360 4.32 30.52 -12.71
CA GLY A 360 3.00 30.13 -12.21
C GLY A 360 2.18 29.33 -13.23
N THR A 361 2.82 28.43 -13.99
CA THR A 361 2.16 27.68 -15.07
C THR A 361 2.39 26.19 -14.98
N ALA A 362 1.38 25.39 -15.40
CA ALA A 362 1.42 23.93 -15.54
C ALA A 362 1.18 23.57 -17.02
N THR A 363 2.14 22.88 -17.62
CA THR A 363 2.06 22.44 -19.03
C THR A 363 1.82 20.93 -19.06
N GLU A 364 0.77 20.46 -19.73
CA GLU A 364 0.57 19.02 -19.98
C GLU A 364 1.72 18.49 -20.85
N VAL A 365 2.38 17.44 -20.38
CA VAL A 365 3.52 16.82 -21.07
C VAL A 365 3.26 15.38 -21.46
N TRP A 366 2.27 14.74 -20.83
CA TRP A 366 1.86 13.37 -21.14
C TRP A 366 0.41 13.13 -20.70
N SER A 367 -0.28 12.24 -21.41
CA SER A 367 -1.60 11.75 -21.01
C SER A 367 -1.84 10.33 -21.49
N PHE A 368 -2.70 9.61 -20.75
CA PHE A 368 -3.05 8.23 -21.07
C PHE A 368 -4.53 7.95 -20.78
N THR A 369 -5.14 7.19 -21.69
CA THR A 369 -6.48 6.59 -21.53
C THR A 369 -6.36 5.09 -21.84
N SER A 370 -6.90 4.23 -20.97
CA SER A 370 -6.85 2.78 -21.16
C SER A 370 -7.55 2.33 -22.45
N THR A 371 -7.14 1.19 -22.98
CA THR A 371 -7.80 0.58 -24.13
C THR A 371 -8.31 -0.82 -23.77
N PRO A 372 -9.64 -1.09 -23.84
CA PRO A 372 -10.72 -0.11 -24.11
C PRO A 372 -10.79 0.96 -23.02
N PRO A 373 -11.43 2.10 -23.29
CA PRO A 373 -11.58 3.18 -22.31
C PRO A 373 -12.25 2.70 -21.02
N VAL A 374 -11.75 3.18 -19.89
CA VAL A 374 -12.25 2.87 -18.55
C VAL A 374 -12.92 4.10 -17.96
N TYR A 375 -14.06 3.92 -17.29
CA TYR A 375 -14.65 4.96 -16.46
C TYR A 375 -14.62 4.54 -14.98
N ALA A 376 -13.81 5.24 -14.21
CA ALA A 376 -13.68 5.11 -12.76
C ALA A 376 -14.11 6.45 -12.12
N PRO A 377 -15.41 6.64 -11.85
CA PRO A 377 -15.94 7.95 -11.37
C PRO A 377 -15.44 8.33 -9.97
N VAL A 378 -14.94 7.37 -9.23
CA VAL A 378 -14.42 7.55 -7.86
C VAL A 378 -13.18 6.69 -7.64
N LEU A 379 -12.34 7.09 -6.70
CA LEU A 379 -11.04 6.47 -6.41
C LEU A 379 -10.11 6.53 -7.62
N GLY A 380 -9.04 5.78 -7.61
CA GLY A 380 -8.05 5.75 -8.68
C GLY A 380 -6.75 6.44 -8.29
N GLU A 381 -5.67 5.91 -8.82
CA GLU A 381 -4.32 6.36 -8.54
C GLU A 381 -3.43 6.20 -9.76
N ALA A 382 -2.43 7.05 -9.89
CA ALA A 382 -1.38 6.90 -10.89
C ALA A 382 -0.03 7.25 -10.26
N LEU A 383 0.96 6.38 -10.49
CA LEU A 383 2.31 6.50 -9.97
C LEU A 383 3.31 6.46 -11.13
N ARG A 384 4.19 7.45 -11.24
CA ARG A 384 5.34 7.38 -12.15
C ARG A 384 6.41 6.55 -11.48
N LEU A 385 6.89 5.51 -12.16
CA LEU A 385 7.93 4.60 -11.67
C LEU A 385 9.32 5.11 -12.07
N ASP A 386 10.36 4.62 -11.38
CA ASP A 386 11.76 5.04 -11.60
C ASP A 386 12.28 4.70 -13.01
N ASP A 387 11.75 3.66 -13.63
CA ASP A 387 12.08 3.28 -15.01
C ASP A 387 11.36 4.10 -16.09
N GLY A 388 10.48 5.03 -15.66
CA GLY A 388 9.69 5.89 -16.51
C GLY A 388 8.33 5.34 -16.91
N ASP A 389 8.01 4.09 -16.57
CA ASP A 389 6.67 3.53 -16.72
C ASP A 389 5.68 4.20 -15.76
N THR A 390 4.40 4.00 -15.98
CA THR A 390 3.33 4.47 -15.11
C THR A 390 2.51 3.29 -14.62
N PHE A 391 2.37 3.15 -13.30
CA PHE A 391 1.38 2.27 -12.71
C PHE A 391 0.08 3.04 -12.51
N ILE A 392 -1.05 2.44 -12.91
CA ILE A 392 -2.37 3.05 -12.81
C ILE A 392 -3.33 2.07 -12.13
N ASP A 393 -3.97 2.55 -11.09
CA ASP A 393 -5.09 1.89 -10.43
C ASP A 393 -6.40 2.55 -10.87
N TRP A 394 -7.19 1.84 -11.68
CA TRP A 394 -8.54 2.24 -12.09
C TRP A 394 -9.61 1.86 -11.06
N SER A 395 -9.21 1.57 -9.85
CA SER A 395 -9.96 1.26 -8.63
C SER A 395 -11.40 0.77 -8.83
N TYR A 396 -12.35 1.69 -9.06
CA TYR A 396 -13.77 1.37 -9.21
C TYR A 396 -14.06 0.38 -10.35
N ALA A 397 -13.25 0.39 -11.39
CA ALA A 397 -13.35 -0.55 -12.51
C ALA A 397 -12.74 -1.93 -12.18
N GLY A 398 -12.08 -2.10 -11.03
CA GLY A 398 -11.42 -3.35 -10.65
C GLY A 398 -10.24 -3.69 -11.54
N GLN A 399 -9.52 -2.69 -12.05
CA GLN A 399 -8.42 -2.85 -12.99
C GLN A 399 -7.17 -2.14 -12.48
N LEU A 400 -6.02 -2.82 -12.60
CA LEU A 400 -4.69 -2.24 -12.43
C LEU A 400 -3.95 -2.33 -13.76
N GLU A 401 -3.12 -1.35 -14.10
CA GLU A 401 -2.44 -1.30 -15.39
C GLU A 401 -1.03 -0.71 -15.25
N ARG A 402 -0.03 -1.32 -15.89
CA ARG A 402 1.29 -0.73 -16.08
C ARG A 402 1.45 -0.33 -17.54
N VAL A 403 1.88 0.90 -17.74
CA VAL A 403 1.97 1.54 -19.06
C VAL A 403 3.39 2.06 -19.24
N SER A 404 4.02 1.73 -20.36
CA SER A 404 5.35 2.22 -20.69
C SER A 404 5.35 3.75 -20.87
N ALA A 405 6.52 4.36 -20.81
CA ALA A 405 6.68 5.80 -21.10
C ALA A 405 6.14 6.21 -22.49
N THR A 406 6.02 5.26 -23.42
CA THR A 406 5.47 5.49 -24.77
C THR A 406 3.95 5.28 -24.84
N GLY A 407 3.29 4.91 -23.75
CA GLY A 407 1.84 4.71 -23.70
C GLY A 407 1.39 3.30 -24.10
N GLU A 408 2.26 2.29 -24.05
CA GLU A 408 1.92 0.90 -24.32
C GLU A 408 1.63 0.16 -23.01
N THR A 409 0.49 -0.52 -22.92
CA THR A 409 0.16 -1.39 -21.78
C THR A 409 1.05 -2.62 -21.76
N THR A 410 1.90 -2.75 -20.74
CA THR A 410 2.84 -3.88 -20.57
C THR A 410 2.32 -4.95 -19.61
N TRP A 411 1.45 -4.54 -18.69
CA TRP A 411 0.81 -5.43 -17.72
C TRP A 411 -0.57 -4.89 -17.34
N LYS A 412 -1.52 -5.80 -17.14
CA LYS A 412 -2.89 -5.45 -16.73
C LYS A 412 -3.48 -6.55 -15.86
N VAL A 413 -4.09 -6.16 -14.77
CA VAL A 413 -4.94 -6.99 -13.91
C VAL A 413 -6.38 -6.57 -14.09
N ASN A 414 -7.28 -7.56 -14.24
CA ASN A 414 -8.71 -7.36 -14.16
C ASN A 414 -9.26 -8.25 -13.04
N THR A 415 -10.04 -7.67 -12.14
CA THR A 415 -10.72 -8.39 -11.08
C THR A 415 -12.18 -8.66 -11.48
N SER A 416 -12.68 -9.85 -11.19
CA SER A 416 -14.05 -10.27 -11.54
C SER A 416 -15.09 -9.86 -10.49
N VAL A 417 -14.91 -8.78 -9.79
CA VAL A 417 -15.70 -8.52 -8.60
C VAL A 417 -16.74 -7.45 -8.81
N GLY A 418 -17.89 -7.64 -8.20
CA GLY A 418 -18.85 -6.58 -7.95
C GLY A 418 -18.42 -5.61 -6.83
N GLY A 419 -17.12 -5.39 -6.62
CA GLY A 419 -16.54 -4.46 -5.65
C GLY A 419 -15.40 -3.66 -6.26
N ALA A 420 -15.26 -2.40 -5.89
CA ALA A 420 -14.14 -1.56 -6.27
C ALA A 420 -12.88 -1.97 -5.50
N LEU A 421 -11.72 -1.77 -6.10
CA LEU A 421 -10.45 -1.72 -5.38
C LEU A 421 -10.32 -0.36 -4.67
N GLY A 422 -9.59 -0.32 -3.57
CA GLY A 422 -9.13 0.92 -2.97
C GLY A 422 -7.88 1.44 -3.66
N TYR A 423 -7.20 2.39 -3.04
CA TYR A 423 -5.92 2.88 -3.54
C TYR A 423 -4.84 1.82 -3.47
N ALA A 424 -3.97 1.79 -4.46
CA ALA A 424 -2.87 0.87 -4.53
C ALA A 424 -1.57 1.48 -3.98
N THR A 425 -0.73 0.65 -3.39
CA THR A 425 0.64 1.00 -2.99
C THR A 425 1.59 -0.07 -3.49
N LEU A 426 2.70 0.35 -4.08
CA LEU A 426 3.71 -0.56 -4.59
C LEU A 426 4.84 -0.75 -3.58
N PHE A 427 5.42 -1.94 -3.54
CA PHE A 427 6.64 -2.21 -2.79
C PHE A 427 7.43 -3.36 -3.42
N GLU A 428 8.75 -3.32 -3.26
CA GLU A 428 9.68 -4.23 -3.96
C GLU A 428 9.67 -5.63 -3.36
N SER A 429 9.63 -5.73 -2.04
CA SER A 429 9.80 -6.98 -1.31
C SER A 429 9.12 -6.92 0.05
N PHE A 430 8.81 -8.10 0.58
CA PHE A 430 8.43 -8.27 2.00
C PHE A 430 9.64 -8.31 2.93
N TYR A 431 10.86 -8.41 2.37
CA TYR A 431 12.13 -8.55 3.11
C TYR A 431 13.11 -7.44 2.80
#